data_884773d60a105b6886bb9860700f24ac
#
_entry.id   884773d60a105b6886bb9860700f24ac
#
_cell.length_a   1.000
_cell.length_b   1.000
_cell.length_c   1.000
_cell.angle_alpha   90.00
_cell.angle_beta   90.00
_cell.angle_gamma   90.00
#
_symmetry.space_group_name_H-M   'P 1'
#
loop_
_entity.id
_entity.type
_entity.pdbx_description
1 polymer ?
#
loop_
_entity_poly.entity_id
_entity_poly.type
_entity_poly.pdbx_seq_one_letter_code
_entity_poly.pdbx_strand_id
1 'polypeptide(L)'
;MGFSFQGIHSKEKKLKARITGYPMLPAFRNNTESIPGRSGILDFGMEYSERIIPVECSVFPEQDFSALVHRIDEINGWLNPYRGVQPLIFDEYPDRYFMARLNTEISMERVSRTAGTFSLKFICPDPFGYAVEDEVFSIAAEGKTTVNRQKGNLISEP
;
A
#
# COMPACT_ATOMS: atom_id res chain seq x y z
N MET A 1 0.49 -11.16 11.31
CA MET A 1 0.35 -10.35 10.09
C MET A 1 0.03 -8.94 10.48
N GLY A 2 0.66 -8.00 9.81
CA GLY A 2 0.54 -6.59 10.10
C GLY A 2 1.19 -5.75 9.01
N PHE A 3 1.39 -4.48 9.31
CA PHE A 3 2.10 -3.54 8.47
C PHE A 3 2.85 -2.51 9.33
N SER A 4 3.88 -1.92 8.77
CA SER A 4 4.54 -0.74 9.34
C SER A 4 4.17 0.49 8.53
N PHE A 5 3.77 1.55 9.22
CA PHE A 5 3.44 2.83 8.62
C PHE A 5 4.14 3.95 9.39
N GLN A 6 4.84 4.84 8.71
CA GLN A 6 5.68 5.87 9.33
C GLN A 6 6.74 5.30 10.29
N GLY A 7 7.25 4.10 10.05
CA GLY A 7 8.21 3.45 10.94
C GLY A 7 7.62 2.81 12.20
N ILE A 8 6.29 2.87 12.39
CA ILE A 8 5.60 2.26 13.53
C ILE A 8 4.85 1.03 13.04
N HIS A 9 5.08 -0.11 13.69
CA HIS A 9 4.41 -1.35 13.34
C HIS A 9 3.00 -1.42 13.95
N SER A 10 2.04 -1.98 13.21
CA SER A 10 0.65 -2.13 13.65
C SER A 10 0.48 -2.88 14.98
N LYS A 11 1.39 -3.82 15.29
CA LYS A 11 1.41 -4.52 16.58
C LYS A 11 1.62 -3.59 17.78
N GLU A 12 2.42 -2.54 17.63
CA GLU A 12 2.63 -1.53 18.67
C GLU A 12 1.34 -0.79 19.01
N LYS A 13 0.45 -0.69 18.03
CA LYS A 13 -0.90 -0.13 18.19
C LYS A 13 -1.96 -1.19 18.54
N LYS A 14 -1.54 -2.41 18.90
CA LYS A 14 -2.42 -3.55 19.17
C LYS A 14 -3.41 -3.84 18.03
N LEU A 15 -2.94 -3.69 16.80
CA LEU A 15 -3.69 -3.99 15.60
C LEU A 15 -3.20 -5.29 14.96
N LYS A 16 -4.14 -6.14 14.60
CA LYS A 16 -3.95 -7.20 13.63
C LYS A 16 -4.47 -6.73 12.28
N ALA A 17 -3.67 -6.82 11.25
CA ALA A 17 -4.04 -6.36 9.92
C ALA A 17 -3.85 -7.47 8.89
N ARG A 18 -4.72 -7.47 7.87
CA ARG A 18 -4.68 -8.41 6.76
C ARG A 18 -4.97 -7.64 5.46
N ILE A 19 -4.16 -7.85 4.45
CA ILE A 19 -4.45 -7.34 3.11
C ILE A 19 -5.58 -8.18 2.52
N THR A 20 -6.67 -7.55 2.11
CA THR A 20 -7.83 -8.24 1.52
C THR A 20 -7.79 -8.32 0.01
N GLY A 21 -7.08 -7.42 -0.63
CA GLY A 21 -6.86 -7.43 -2.06
C GLY A 21 -5.52 -6.79 -2.37
N TYR A 22 -4.58 -7.59 -2.86
CA TYR A 22 -3.31 -7.07 -3.34
C TYR A 22 -3.38 -6.91 -4.86
N PRO A 23 -3.54 -5.68 -5.37
CA PRO A 23 -3.56 -5.48 -6.81
C PRO A 23 -2.17 -5.80 -7.36
N MET A 24 -2.09 -6.87 -8.14
CA MET A 24 -0.82 -7.31 -8.75
C MET A 24 -0.29 -6.26 -9.72
N LEU A 25 -1.19 -5.61 -10.45
CA LEU A 25 -0.89 -4.52 -11.37
C LEU A 25 -1.59 -3.24 -10.88
N PRO A 26 -0.94 -2.08 -10.91
CA PRO A 26 -1.62 -0.81 -10.67
C PRO A 26 -2.76 -0.59 -11.66
N ALA A 27 -3.76 0.17 -11.26
CA ALA A 27 -4.76 0.64 -12.21
C ALA A 27 -4.08 1.43 -13.32
N PHE A 28 -4.64 1.38 -14.52
CA PHE A 28 -4.12 2.11 -15.67
C PHE A 28 -5.25 2.71 -16.47
N ARG A 29 -4.95 3.75 -17.22
CA ARG A 29 -5.86 4.36 -18.19
C ARG A 29 -5.25 4.25 -19.57
N ASN A 30 -6.10 3.92 -20.53
CA ASN A 30 -5.74 3.91 -21.95
C ASN A 30 -6.01 5.29 -22.54
N ASN A 31 -5.06 5.83 -23.28
CA ASN A 31 -5.20 7.07 -24.04
C ASN A 31 -5.59 6.69 -25.47
N THR A 32 -6.88 6.72 -25.76
CA THR A 32 -7.41 6.30 -27.05
C THR A 32 -8.37 7.32 -27.62
N GLU A 33 -8.46 7.42 -28.93
CA GLU A 33 -9.37 8.31 -29.64
C GLU A 33 -10.10 7.55 -30.76
N SER A 34 -11.41 7.81 -30.88
CA SER A 34 -12.24 7.28 -31.92
C SER A 34 -12.49 8.34 -33.01
N ILE A 35 -12.22 8.00 -34.26
CA ILE A 35 -12.46 8.89 -35.38
C ILE A 35 -13.74 8.46 -36.10
N PRO A 36 -14.74 9.35 -36.25
CA PRO A 36 -15.96 9.03 -36.98
C PRO A 36 -15.67 8.58 -38.43
N GLY A 37 -16.31 7.48 -38.83
CA GLY A 37 -16.13 6.90 -40.16
C GLY A 37 -14.91 6.00 -40.35
N ARG A 38 -14.10 5.82 -39.31
CA ARG A 38 -12.99 4.87 -39.31
C ARG A 38 -13.28 3.72 -38.34
N SER A 39 -13.02 2.49 -38.78
CA SER A 39 -13.11 1.32 -37.89
C SER A 39 -11.91 1.29 -36.92
N GLY A 40 -12.19 0.94 -35.66
CA GLY A 40 -11.19 0.85 -34.62
C GLY A 40 -10.93 2.19 -33.88
N ILE A 41 -9.89 2.21 -33.10
CA ILE A 41 -9.45 3.36 -32.30
C ILE A 41 -7.99 3.70 -32.63
N LEU A 42 -7.61 4.95 -32.41
CA LEU A 42 -6.22 5.34 -32.31
C LEU A 42 -5.77 5.09 -30.88
N ASP A 43 -4.69 4.37 -30.72
CA ASP A 43 -4.09 4.08 -29.41
C ASP A 43 -2.84 4.93 -29.24
N PHE A 44 -2.85 5.78 -28.21
CA PHE A 44 -1.73 6.64 -27.83
C PHE A 44 -0.95 6.07 -26.63
N GLY A 45 -1.23 4.79 -26.28
CA GLY A 45 -0.61 4.10 -25.18
C GLY A 45 -1.42 4.18 -23.88
N MET A 46 -0.78 3.80 -22.79
CA MET A 46 -1.40 3.73 -21.47
C MET A 46 -0.52 4.39 -20.43
N GLU A 47 -1.15 4.83 -19.35
CA GLU A 47 -0.47 5.37 -18.17
C GLU A 47 -0.98 4.66 -16.92
N TYR A 48 -0.09 4.40 -15.97
CA TYR A 48 -0.50 3.89 -14.67
C TYR A 48 -1.16 5.00 -13.85
N SER A 49 -2.23 4.62 -13.17
CA SER A 49 -2.91 5.44 -12.17
C SER A 49 -2.40 5.09 -10.78
N GLU A 50 -3.03 5.69 -9.78
CA GLU A 50 -2.75 5.37 -8.39
C GLU A 50 -3.02 3.89 -8.06
N ARG A 51 -2.34 3.40 -7.04
CA ARG A 51 -2.60 2.08 -6.46
C ARG A 51 -3.41 2.21 -5.18
N ILE A 52 -4.46 1.42 -5.05
CA ILE A 52 -5.26 1.34 -3.82
C ILE A 52 -5.04 -0.03 -3.20
N ILE A 53 -4.68 -0.04 -1.92
CA ILE A 53 -4.44 -1.28 -1.16
C ILE A 53 -5.46 -1.35 -0.03
N PRO A 54 -6.44 -2.26 -0.11
CA PRO A 54 -7.40 -2.48 0.95
C PRO A 54 -6.82 -3.38 2.05
N VAL A 55 -7.03 -2.98 3.30
CA VAL A 55 -6.55 -3.69 4.48
C VAL A 55 -7.67 -3.80 5.49
N GLU A 56 -7.94 -5.00 5.97
CA GLU A 56 -8.83 -5.24 7.11
C GLU A 56 -8.02 -5.26 8.40
N CYS A 57 -8.50 -4.53 9.38
CA CYS A 57 -7.87 -4.39 10.68
C CYS A 57 -8.80 -4.84 11.79
N SER A 58 -8.23 -5.45 12.80
CA SER A 58 -8.91 -5.79 14.06
C SER A 58 -8.10 -5.23 15.21
N VAL A 59 -8.78 -4.55 16.14
CA VAL A 59 -8.19 -4.12 17.40
C VAL A 59 -8.21 -5.30 18.36
N PHE A 60 -7.07 -5.59 19.00
CA PHE A 60 -7.04 -6.58 20.07
C PHE A 60 -7.95 -6.17 21.22
N PRO A 61 -8.60 -7.13 21.88
CA PRO A 61 -9.47 -6.82 23.01
C PRO A 61 -8.75 -6.01 24.08
N GLU A 62 -9.37 -4.91 24.49
CA GLU A 62 -8.91 -4.05 25.58
C GLU A 62 -9.64 -4.43 26.90
N GLN A 63 -9.23 -3.86 28.03
CA GLN A 63 -9.78 -4.20 29.32
C GLN A 63 -11.22 -3.71 29.49
N ASP A 64 -11.53 -2.52 28.95
CA ASP A 64 -12.84 -1.91 29.00
C ASP A 64 -13.11 -1.05 27.74
N PHE A 65 -14.29 -0.47 27.70
CA PHE A 65 -14.72 0.38 26.57
C PHE A 65 -13.93 1.69 26.51
N SER A 66 -13.56 2.25 27.64
CA SER A 66 -12.75 3.50 27.67
C SER A 66 -11.37 3.28 27.10
N ALA A 67 -10.72 2.17 27.44
CA ALA A 67 -9.43 1.79 26.87
C ALA A 67 -9.51 1.56 25.35
N LEU A 68 -10.61 0.99 24.87
CA LEU A 68 -10.85 0.83 23.43
C LEU A 68 -10.97 2.19 22.72
N VAL A 69 -11.70 3.15 23.29
CA VAL A 69 -11.83 4.51 22.74
C VAL A 69 -10.47 5.21 22.65
N HIS A 70 -9.69 5.16 23.72
CA HIS A 70 -8.34 5.72 23.69
C HIS A 70 -7.45 5.08 22.63
N ARG A 71 -7.57 3.77 22.41
CA ARG A 71 -6.85 3.07 21.37
C ARG A 71 -7.25 3.55 19.97
N ILE A 72 -8.54 3.77 19.76
CA ILE A 72 -9.06 4.32 18.50
C ILE A 72 -8.46 5.71 18.23
N ASP A 73 -8.41 6.58 19.25
CA ASP A 73 -7.84 7.92 19.11
C ASP A 73 -6.34 7.88 18.77
N GLU A 74 -5.60 6.96 19.37
CA GLU A 74 -4.19 6.74 19.03
C GLU A 74 -4.02 6.28 17.56
N ILE A 75 -4.88 5.37 17.11
CA ILE A 75 -4.85 4.87 15.74
C ILE A 75 -5.18 5.99 14.76
N ASN A 76 -6.19 6.79 15.06
CA ASN A 76 -6.58 7.94 14.24
C ASN A 76 -5.44 8.96 14.14
N GLY A 77 -4.77 9.25 15.24
CA GLY A 77 -3.61 10.14 15.25
C GLY A 77 -2.43 9.60 14.44
N TRP A 78 -2.22 8.29 14.50
CA TRP A 78 -1.15 7.62 13.73
C TRP A 78 -1.43 7.59 12.23
N LEU A 79 -2.65 7.25 11.84
CA LEU A 79 -3.06 7.11 10.43
C LEU A 79 -3.53 8.43 9.78
N ASN A 80 -3.35 9.56 10.45
CA ASN A 80 -3.84 10.85 9.99
C ASN A 80 -3.30 11.21 8.60
N PRO A 81 -4.18 11.37 7.58
CA PRO A 81 -3.78 11.65 6.20
C PRO A 81 -3.16 13.03 5.99
N TYR A 82 -3.34 13.97 6.93
CA TYR A 82 -2.71 15.30 6.87
C TYR A 82 -1.18 15.26 6.95
N ARG A 83 -0.60 14.17 7.39
CA ARG A 83 0.85 13.97 7.38
C ARG A 83 1.43 13.68 5.99
N GLY A 84 0.57 13.59 4.98
CA GLY A 84 0.97 13.28 3.61
C GLY A 84 1.26 11.79 3.38
N VAL A 85 1.92 11.51 2.29
CA VAL A 85 2.34 10.14 1.96
C VAL A 85 3.52 9.72 2.81
N GLN A 86 3.47 8.49 3.32
CA GLN A 86 4.45 7.92 4.23
C GLN A 86 4.80 6.49 3.80
N PRO A 87 5.97 5.98 4.18
CA PRO A 87 6.36 4.62 3.87
C PRO A 87 5.42 3.60 4.53
N LEU A 88 4.91 2.68 3.73
CA LEU A 88 4.07 1.56 4.11
C LEU A 88 4.75 0.26 3.73
N ILE A 89 5.00 -0.59 4.72
CA ILE A 89 5.63 -1.90 4.54
C ILE A 89 4.69 -2.95 5.12
N PHE A 90 4.41 -3.99 4.37
CA PHE A 90 3.61 -5.13 4.83
C PHE A 90 4.49 -6.29 5.28
N ASP A 91 4.09 -6.98 6.34
CA ASP A 91 4.80 -8.18 6.83
C ASP A 91 4.89 -9.29 5.77
N GLU A 92 3.92 -9.33 4.86
CA GLU A 92 3.89 -10.28 3.75
C GLU A 92 4.94 -9.98 2.67
N TYR A 93 5.38 -8.72 2.58
CA TYR A 93 6.34 -8.22 1.59
C TYR A 93 7.35 -7.28 2.24
N PRO A 94 8.20 -7.78 3.13
CA PRO A 94 9.10 -6.94 3.94
C PRO A 94 10.25 -6.34 3.11
N ASP A 95 10.46 -6.82 1.91
CA ASP A 95 11.52 -6.39 0.99
C ASP A 95 11.21 -5.09 0.24
N ARG A 96 9.97 -4.58 0.36
CA ARG A 96 9.54 -3.38 -0.36
C ARG A 96 8.64 -2.47 0.47
N TYR A 97 8.65 -1.20 0.13
CA TYR A 97 7.75 -0.20 0.70
C TYR A 97 6.98 0.53 -0.39
N PHE A 98 5.82 1.03 -0.02
CA PHE A 98 5.00 1.90 -0.85
C PHE A 98 4.88 3.26 -0.17
N MET A 99 4.91 4.34 -0.95
CA MET A 99 4.58 5.66 -0.45
C MET A 99 3.08 5.84 -0.47
N ALA A 100 2.46 5.78 0.69
CA ALA A 100 1.01 5.70 0.85
C ALA A 100 0.47 6.69 1.87
N ARG A 101 -0.80 7.00 1.76
CA ARG A 101 -1.60 7.68 2.78
C ARG A 101 -2.97 7.04 2.88
N LEU A 102 -3.65 7.25 3.98
CA LEU A 102 -5.03 6.81 4.13
C LEU A 102 -5.95 7.52 3.13
N ASN A 103 -6.87 6.78 2.52
CA ASN A 103 -7.80 7.28 1.49
C ASN A 103 -9.28 7.13 1.86
N THR A 104 -9.58 6.64 3.06
CA THR A 104 -10.96 6.44 3.51
C THR A 104 -11.16 6.91 4.92
N GLU A 105 -12.41 7.20 5.26
CA GLU A 105 -12.82 7.31 6.65
C GLU A 105 -12.57 5.98 7.37
N ILE A 106 -12.19 6.09 8.63
CA ILE A 106 -12.11 4.93 9.50
C ILE A 106 -13.43 4.84 10.26
N SER A 107 -14.25 3.86 9.88
CA SER A 107 -15.46 3.53 10.62
C SER A 107 -15.28 2.14 11.22
N MET A 108 -15.31 2.05 12.54
CA MET A 108 -15.12 0.79 13.23
C MET A 108 -16.46 0.12 13.52
N GLU A 109 -16.60 -1.10 13.03
CA GLU A 109 -17.67 -1.97 13.46
C GLU A 109 -17.29 -2.63 14.77
N ARG A 110 -18.14 -2.43 15.77
CA ARG A 110 -17.91 -2.98 17.10
C ARG A 110 -18.34 -4.44 17.16
N VAL A 111 -17.38 -5.33 17.29
CA VAL A 111 -17.61 -6.78 17.44
C VAL A 111 -18.02 -7.13 18.87
N SER A 112 -17.46 -6.42 19.86
CA SER A 112 -17.77 -6.59 21.28
C SER A 112 -17.59 -5.25 22.02
N ARG A 113 -17.80 -5.27 23.35
CA ARG A 113 -17.55 -4.06 24.16
C ARG A 113 -16.09 -3.62 24.19
N THR A 114 -15.17 -4.53 23.87
CA THR A 114 -13.71 -4.33 24.02
C THR A 114 -12.93 -4.54 22.75
N ALA A 115 -13.59 -4.94 21.65
CA ALA A 115 -12.94 -5.24 20.37
C ALA A 115 -13.77 -4.73 19.19
N GLY A 116 -13.09 -4.35 18.12
CA GLY A 116 -13.71 -3.91 16.89
C GLY A 116 -12.88 -4.25 15.66
N THR A 117 -13.54 -4.22 14.51
CA THR A 117 -12.94 -4.39 13.20
C THR A 117 -13.24 -3.18 12.33
N PHE A 118 -12.32 -2.87 11.44
CA PHE A 118 -12.48 -1.79 10.48
C PHE A 118 -11.66 -2.05 9.22
N SER A 119 -12.05 -1.41 8.14
CA SER A 119 -11.35 -1.50 6.87
C SER A 119 -10.62 -0.19 6.58
N LEU A 120 -9.40 -0.32 6.09
CA LEU A 120 -8.57 0.77 5.61
C LEU A 120 -8.39 0.64 4.11
N LYS A 121 -8.27 1.77 3.43
CA LYS A 121 -7.77 1.83 2.05
C LYS A 121 -6.61 2.81 2.01
N PHE A 122 -5.44 2.31 1.70
CA PHE A 122 -4.28 3.14 1.42
C PHE A 122 -4.25 3.48 -0.06
N ILE A 123 -4.03 4.75 -0.36
CA ILE A 123 -3.75 5.22 -1.70
C ILE A 123 -2.25 5.47 -1.83
N CYS A 124 -1.65 4.91 -2.88
CA CYS A 124 -0.29 5.17 -3.29
C CYS A 124 -0.37 6.02 -4.56
N PRO A 125 -0.16 7.35 -4.48
CA PRO A 125 -0.14 8.21 -5.66
C PRO A 125 0.92 7.77 -6.66
N ASP A 126 2.06 7.32 -6.16
CA ASP A 126 3.05 6.58 -6.93
C ASP A 126 2.69 5.08 -6.86
N PRO A 127 2.33 4.47 -7.98
CA PRO A 127 1.82 3.09 -7.98
C PRO A 127 2.89 2.02 -7.74
N PHE A 128 4.17 2.41 -7.70
CA PHE A 128 5.30 1.49 -7.63
C PHE A 128 5.71 1.19 -6.18
N GLY A 129 6.22 -0.02 -5.99
CA GLY A 129 6.90 -0.40 -4.75
C GLY A 129 8.42 -0.25 -4.91
N TYR A 130 9.06 0.26 -3.89
CA TYR A 130 10.50 0.46 -3.84
C TYR A 130 11.15 -0.56 -2.92
N ALA A 131 12.38 -0.97 -3.25
CA ALA A 131 13.15 -1.86 -2.39
C ALA A 131 13.53 -1.14 -1.09
N VAL A 132 13.46 -1.86 0.03
CA VAL A 132 13.89 -1.34 1.35
C VAL A 132 15.41 -1.24 1.40
N GLU A 133 16.10 -2.18 0.74
CA GLU A 133 17.56 -2.22 0.65
C GLU A 133 17.98 -2.04 -0.81
N ASP A 134 19.00 -1.23 -1.03
CA ASP A 134 19.58 -1.04 -2.35
C ASP A 134 20.36 -2.31 -2.77
N GLU A 135 20.09 -2.79 -3.97
CA GLU A 135 20.87 -3.87 -4.57
C GLU A 135 22.14 -3.28 -5.21
N VAL A 136 23.28 -3.62 -4.66
CA VAL A 136 24.58 -3.20 -5.19
C VAL A 136 25.14 -4.26 -6.13
N PHE A 137 25.31 -3.90 -7.39
CA PHE A 137 25.94 -4.76 -8.40
C PHE A 137 27.35 -4.28 -8.67
N SER A 138 28.31 -5.18 -8.54
CA SER A 138 29.67 -4.92 -9.03
C SER A 138 29.74 -5.23 -10.53
N ILE A 139 30.03 -4.20 -11.33
CA ILE A 139 30.25 -4.36 -12.76
C ILE A 139 31.73 -4.65 -12.98
N ALA A 140 32.04 -5.82 -13.53
CA ALA A 140 33.40 -6.12 -13.96
C ALA A 140 33.80 -5.20 -15.14
N ALA A 141 35.00 -4.71 -15.12
CA ALA A 141 35.54 -3.77 -16.15
C ALA A 141 35.51 -4.34 -17.58
N GLU A 142 35.51 -5.65 -17.73
CA GLU A 142 35.41 -6.37 -18.99
C GLU A 142 34.32 -7.41 -18.94
N GLY A 143 33.23 -7.19 -19.66
CA GLY A 143 32.16 -8.19 -19.83
C GLY A 143 30.75 -7.65 -19.68
N LYS A 144 29.75 -8.42 -20.20
CA LYS A 144 28.37 -8.18 -20.01
C LYS A 144 27.95 -8.72 -18.66
N THR A 145 27.45 -7.85 -17.76
CA THR A 145 26.86 -8.26 -16.51
C THR A 145 25.35 -8.44 -16.72
N THR A 146 24.87 -9.66 -16.55
CA THR A 146 23.41 -9.92 -16.59
C THR A 146 22.85 -9.77 -15.19
N VAL A 147 22.01 -8.77 -15.02
CA VAL A 147 21.28 -8.56 -13.78
C VAL A 147 19.96 -9.33 -13.83
N ASN A 148 19.87 -10.38 -13.06
CA ASN A 148 18.66 -11.20 -13.00
C ASN A 148 17.81 -10.76 -11.79
N ARG A 149 16.82 -9.91 -12.03
CA ARG A 149 15.88 -9.46 -11.01
C ARG A 149 14.80 -10.53 -10.82
N GLN A 150 15.04 -11.47 -9.93
CA GLN A 150 14.06 -12.52 -9.60
C GLN A 150 12.95 -12.05 -8.66
N LYS A 151 13.10 -10.94 -7.99
CA LYS A 151 12.04 -10.39 -7.13
C LYS A 151 11.22 -9.44 -7.98
N GLY A 152 9.98 -9.86 -8.24
CA GLY A 152 9.02 -9.15 -9.09
C GLY A 152 8.77 -7.74 -8.62
N ASN A 153 9.69 -6.90 -8.93
CA ASN A 153 9.51 -5.48 -8.85
C ASN A 153 8.88 -5.05 -10.13
N LEU A 154 7.69 -4.61 -10.01
CA LEU A 154 7.07 -3.85 -11.05
C LEU A 154 7.87 -2.57 -11.21
N ILE A 155 8.91 -2.73 -12.01
CA ILE A 155 9.38 -1.75 -12.95
C ILE A 155 9.44 -0.33 -12.43
N SER A 156 10.59 -0.01 -12.08
CA SER A 156 11.12 1.30 -12.43
C SER A 156 11.13 1.37 -13.96
N GLU A 157 10.45 2.27 -14.51
CA GLU A 157 10.68 3.07 -15.69
C GLU A 157 11.62 2.70 -16.78
N PRO A 158 11.24 3.07 -17.97
CA PRO A 158 12.23 3.34 -18.99
C PRO A 158 13.00 4.63 -18.73
#